data_4eb09a9b4716724d789c123f5d910f65
#
_entry.id   4eb09a9b4716724d789c123f5d910f65
#
_cell.length_a   1.000
_cell.length_b   1.000
_cell.length_c   1.000
_cell.angle_alpha   90.00
_cell.angle_beta   90.00
_cell.angle_gamma   90.00
#
_symmetry.space_group_name_H-M   'P 1'
#
loop_
_entity.id
_entity.type
_entity.pdbx_description
1 polymer ?
#
loop_
_entity_poly.entity_id
_entity_poly.type
_entity_poly.pdbx_seq_one_letter_code
_entity_poly.pdbx_strand_id
1 'polypeptide(L)'
;MERHLAAIALVGWFLMMPPPRTVGDHFETNFSAPLSKWTRLRRFDLQSQCESAREAYRQKPTGNLVIMLGAVEAQATTKASQCVASDDPRLKVN
;
A
#
# COMPACT_ATOMS: atom_id res chain seq x y z
N MET A 1 1.47 -33.09 0.80
CA MET A 1 1.88 -32.37 -0.39
C MET A 1 0.86 -31.30 -0.78
N GLU A 2 -0.34 -31.73 -1.08
CA GLU A 2 -1.40 -30.81 -1.50
C GLU A 2 -1.68 -29.72 -0.48
N ARG A 3 -1.53 -30.05 0.80
CA ARG A 3 -1.80 -29.07 1.86
C ARG A 3 -0.86 -27.88 1.82
N HIS A 4 0.40 -28.11 1.43
CA HIS A 4 1.35 -27.00 1.32
C HIS A 4 0.97 -26.08 0.17
N LEU A 5 0.55 -26.64 -0.95
CA LEU A 5 0.11 -25.84 -2.09
C LEU A 5 -1.14 -25.05 -1.75
N ALA A 6 -2.09 -25.66 -1.04
CA ALA A 6 -3.31 -24.96 -0.64
C ALA A 6 -3.00 -23.80 0.31
N ALA A 7 -2.06 -23.99 1.25
CA ALA A 7 -1.69 -22.92 2.17
C ALA A 7 -1.05 -21.75 1.43
N ILE A 8 -0.18 -22.05 0.45
CA ILE A 8 0.45 -21.00 -0.35
C ILE A 8 -0.60 -20.22 -1.15
N ALA A 9 -1.59 -20.95 -1.69
CA ALA A 9 -2.64 -20.34 -2.49
C ALA A 9 -3.54 -19.39 -1.68
N LEU A 10 -3.54 -19.51 -0.33
CA LEU A 10 -4.34 -18.65 0.53
C LEU A 10 -3.68 -17.33 0.86
N VAL A 11 -2.38 -17.19 0.56
CA VAL A 11 -1.68 -15.92 0.79
C VAL A 11 -2.12 -14.90 -0.24
N GLY A 12 -2.67 -13.80 0.24
CA GLY A 12 -3.03 -12.67 -0.61
C GLY A 12 -1.96 -11.58 -0.56
N TRP A 13 -2.20 -10.52 -1.30
CA TRP A 13 -1.28 -9.39 -1.39
C TRP A 13 -2.04 -8.09 -1.24
N PHE A 14 -1.55 -7.22 -0.37
CA PHE A 14 -2.12 -5.89 -0.20
C PHE A 14 -1.26 -4.87 -0.92
N LEU A 15 -1.90 -4.02 -1.71
CA LEU A 15 -1.27 -2.80 -2.20
C LEU A 15 -1.43 -1.75 -1.10
N MET A 16 -0.30 -1.30 -0.56
CA MET A 16 -0.30 -0.41 0.61
C MET A 16 0.54 0.83 0.32
N MET A 17 0.19 1.92 0.99
CA MET A 17 0.98 3.14 0.90
C MET A 17 1.08 3.80 2.27
N PRO A 18 2.13 4.64 2.49
CA PRO A 18 2.26 5.37 3.74
C PRO A 18 1.02 6.21 4.03
N PRO A 19 0.61 6.30 5.31
CA PRO A 19 -0.59 7.04 5.67
C PRO A 19 -0.33 8.54 5.67
N PRO A 20 -1.37 9.35 5.48
CA PRO A 20 -1.23 10.79 5.68
C PRO A 20 -1.18 11.12 7.17
N ARG A 21 -0.62 12.27 7.50
CA ARG A 21 -0.67 12.82 8.85
C ARG A 21 -0.98 14.31 8.76
N THR A 22 -1.54 14.84 9.82
CA THR A 22 -1.84 16.27 9.91
C THR A 22 -0.63 17.00 10.47
N VAL A 23 -0.23 18.07 9.79
CA VAL A 23 0.85 18.95 10.22
C VAL A 23 0.30 20.37 10.12
N GLY A 24 -0.02 20.97 11.27
CA GLY A 24 -0.67 22.27 11.27
C GLY A 24 -2.04 22.20 10.59
N ASP A 25 -2.21 22.93 9.52
CA ASP A 25 -3.47 23.00 8.78
C ASP A 25 -3.43 22.24 7.44
N HIS A 26 -2.42 21.40 7.23
CA HIS A 26 -2.30 20.64 5.98
C HIS A 26 -1.95 19.19 6.26
N PHE A 27 -1.97 18.36 5.20
CA PHE A 27 -1.63 16.94 5.27
C PHE A 27 -0.26 16.70 4.65
N GLU A 28 0.47 15.78 5.25
CA GLU A 28 1.74 15.26 4.72
C GLU A 28 1.71 13.75 4.76
N THR A 29 2.55 13.12 3.94
CA THR A 29 2.71 11.67 3.96
C THR A 29 3.66 11.28 5.09
N ASN A 30 3.25 10.34 5.92
CA ASN A 30 4.10 9.83 6.99
C ASN A 30 4.88 8.62 6.51
N PHE A 31 6.04 8.86 5.88
CA PHE A 31 6.87 7.80 5.33
C PHE A 31 7.53 6.93 6.42
N SER A 32 7.60 7.42 7.64
CA SER A 32 8.24 6.70 8.75
C SER A 32 7.27 5.86 9.55
N ALA A 33 5.98 5.86 9.21
CA ALA A 33 5.01 5.03 9.92
C ALA A 33 5.35 3.55 9.75
N PRO A 34 5.14 2.73 10.80
CA PRO A 34 5.31 1.28 10.65
C PRO A 34 4.30 0.72 9.67
N LEU A 35 4.66 -0.38 9.02
CA LEU A 35 3.84 -0.96 7.96
C LEU A 35 2.43 -1.30 8.43
N SER A 36 2.27 -1.67 9.71
CA SER A 36 0.96 -1.96 10.28
C SER A 36 0.01 -0.77 10.26
N LYS A 37 0.55 0.45 10.12
CA LYS A 37 -0.25 1.69 10.07
C LYS A 37 -0.45 2.20 8.66
N TRP A 38 0.15 1.56 7.66
CA TRP A 38 0.01 1.98 6.27
C TRP A 38 -1.42 1.75 5.80
N THR A 39 -1.85 2.55 4.84
CA THR A 39 -3.18 2.46 4.24
C THR A 39 -3.22 1.29 3.27
N ARG A 40 -4.19 0.40 3.44
CA ARG A 40 -4.43 -0.71 2.52
C ARG A 40 -5.38 -0.24 1.43
N LEU A 41 -4.87 -0.20 0.20
CA LEU A 41 -5.66 0.30 -0.93
C LEU A 41 -6.52 -0.80 -1.54
N ARG A 42 -5.95 -1.99 -1.71
CA ARG A 42 -6.63 -3.09 -2.36
C ARG A 42 -5.92 -4.40 -2.07
N ARG A 43 -6.68 -5.50 -2.12
CA ARG A 43 -6.15 -6.84 -1.95
C ARG A 43 -6.19 -7.59 -3.27
N PHE A 44 -5.15 -8.38 -3.54
CA PHE A 44 -5.04 -9.21 -4.74
C PHE A 44 -4.71 -10.65 -4.34
N ASP A 45 -5.11 -11.60 -5.19
CA ASP A 45 -4.78 -13.00 -4.95
C ASP A 45 -3.36 -13.33 -5.36
N LEU A 46 -2.82 -12.62 -6.36
CA LEU A 46 -1.48 -12.88 -6.90
C LEU A 46 -0.60 -11.65 -6.74
N GLN A 47 0.68 -11.90 -6.46
CA GLN A 47 1.65 -10.83 -6.39
C GLN A 47 1.75 -10.05 -7.69
N SER A 48 1.72 -10.75 -8.83
CA SER A 48 1.81 -10.10 -10.14
C SER A 48 0.67 -9.12 -10.38
N GLN A 49 -0.53 -9.44 -9.91
CA GLN A 49 -1.67 -8.54 -10.01
C GLN A 49 -1.45 -7.27 -9.19
N CYS A 50 -0.92 -7.46 -7.98
CA CYS A 50 -0.62 -6.32 -7.10
C CYS A 50 0.44 -5.43 -7.73
N GLU A 51 1.52 -6.00 -8.27
CA GLU A 51 2.60 -5.22 -8.87
C GLU A 51 2.13 -4.46 -10.12
N SER A 52 1.24 -5.05 -10.92
CA SER A 52 0.66 -4.36 -12.06
C SER A 52 -0.19 -3.17 -11.62
N ALA A 53 -1.00 -3.37 -10.60
CA ALA A 53 -1.83 -2.29 -10.05
C ALA A 53 -0.96 -1.19 -9.43
N ARG A 54 0.10 -1.58 -8.74
CA ARG A 54 1.05 -0.63 -8.15
C ARG A 54 1.68 0.25 -9.21
N GLU A 55 2.11 -0.34 -10.32
CA GLU A 55 2.72 0.42 -11.41
C GLU A 55 1.74 1.41 -12.03
N ALA A 56 0.51 0.97 -12.27
CA ALA A 56 -0.52 1.85 -12.82
C ALA A 56 -0.81 3.01 -11.86
N TYR A 57 -0.86 2.73 -10.57
CA TYR A 57 -1.13 3.73 -9.55
C TYR A 57 0.00 4.76 -9.44
N ARG A 58 1.24 4.30 -9.59
CA ARG A 58 2.41 5.20 -9.57
C ARG A 58 2.37 6.20 -10.72
N GLN A 59 1.85 5.80 -11.86
CA GLN A 59 1.78 6.67 -13.03
C GLN A 59 0.60 7.64 -12.94
N LYS A 60 -0.47 7.25 -12.28
CA LYS A 60 -1.68 8.10 -12.22
C LYS A 60 -2.34 7.99 -10.83
N PRO A 61 -1.89 8.79 -9.85
CA PRO A 61 -2.52 8.80 -8.53
C PRO A 61 -3.99 9.16 -8.59
N THR A 62 -4.77 8.63 -7.65
CA THR A 62 -6.20 8.93 -7.60
C THR A 62 -6.46 10.38 -7.24
N GLY A 63 -7.61 10.90 -7.67
CA GLY A 63 -7.99 12.28 -7.44
C GLY A 63 -8.04 12.67 -5.98
N ASN A 64 -8.56 11.79 -5.11
CA ASN A 64 -8.65 12.08 -3.68
C ASN A 64 -7.28 12.35 -3.07
N LEU A 65 -6.28 11.56 -3.46
CA LEU A 65 -4.93 11.75 -2.95
C LEU A 65 -4.34 13.08 -3.42
N VAL A 66 -4.59 13.44 -4.69
CA VAL A 66 -4.11 14.71 -5.24
C VAL A 66 -4.76 15.89 -4.52
N ILE A 67 -6.05 15.80 -4.24
CA ILE A 67 -6.76 16.88 -3.54
C ILE A 67 -6.20 17.06 -2.12
N MET A 68 -5.93 15.95 -1.42
CA MET A 68 -5.47 16.00 -0.04
C MET A 68 -4.03 16.46 0.09
N LEU A 69 -3.15 15.94 -0.77
CA LEU A 69 -1.69 16.12 -0.63
C LEU A 69 -1.08 17.06 -1.66
N GLY A 70 -1.80 17.35 -2.75
CA GLY A 70 -1.22 18.02 -3.89
C GLY A 70 -0.53 17.03 -4.82
N ALA A 71 -0.28 17.45 -6.06
CA ALA A 71 0.19 16.53 -7.11
C ALA A 71 1.58 15.93 -6.81
N VAL A 72 2.50 16.79 -6.35
CA VAL A 72 3.87 16.34 -6.09
C VAL A 72 3.91 15.34 -4.93
N GLU A 73 3.23 15.65 -3.84
CA GLU A 73 3.20 14.80 -2.67
C GLU A 73 2.46 13.50 -2.96
N ALA A 74 1.39 13.56 -3.74
CA ALA A 74 0.64 12.36 -4.14
C ALA A 74 1.52 11.42 -4.95
N GLN A 75 2.34 11.95 -5.87
CA GLN A 75 3.26 11.12 -6.64
C GLN A 75 4.31 10.48 -5.75
N ALA A 76 4.87 11.23 -4.82
CA ALA A 76 5.85 10.70 -3.88
C ALA A 76 5.25 9.56 -3.04
N THR A 77 4.01 9.74 -2.59
CA THR A 77 3.31 8.74 -1.80
C THR A 77 3.08 7.46 -2.61
N THR A 78 2.64 7.59 -3.86
CA THR A 78 2.38 6.41 -4.68
C THR A 78 3.66 5.70 -5.10
N LYS A 79 4.77 6.43 -5.26
CA LYS A 79 6.07 5.80 -5.51
C LYS A 79 6.54 4.97 -4.33
N ALA A 80 6.16 5.35 -3.12
CA ALA A 80 6.50 4.60 -1.92
C ALA A 80 5.57 3.41 -1.68
N SER A 81 4.51 3.25 -2.47
CA SER A 81 3.58 2.14 -2.30
C SER A 81 4.29 0.80 -2.46
N GLN A 82 3.78 -0.22 -1.77
CA GLN A 82 4.38 -1.55 -1.76
C GLN A 82 3.30 -2.62 -1.84
N CYS A 83 3.67 -3.75 -2.44
CA CYS A 83 2.87 -4.96 -2.39
C CYS A 83 3.36 -5.81 -1.22
N VAL A 84 2.48 -6.09 -0.27
CA VAL A 84 2.83 -6.75 0.98
C VAL A 84 2.00 -8.01 1.12
N ALA A 85 2.66 -9.13 1.40
CA ALA A 85 1.96 -10.39 1.61
C ALA A 85 1.04 -10.30 2.83
N SER A 86 -0.15 -10.89 2.73
CA SER A 86 -1.15 -10.79 3.79
C SER A 86 -0.71 -11.43 5.10
N ASP A 87 0.29 -12.32 5.06
CA ASP A 87 0.84 -12.97 6.25
C ASP A 87 2.15 -12.34 6.72
N ASP A 88 2.52 -11.19 6.17
CA ASP A 88 3.73 -10.49 6.59
C ASP A 88 3.62 -10.10 8.07
N PRO A 89 4.59 -10.53 8.91
CA PRO A 89 4.49 -10.24 10.35
C PRO A 89 4.51 -8.76 10.69
N ARG A 90 5.05 -7.92 9.83
CA ARG A 90 5.07 -6.47 10.06
C ARG A 90 3.67 -5.87 10.10
N LEU A 91 2.67 -6.55 9.51
CA LEU A 91 1.29 -6.06 9.53
C LEU A 91 0.64 -6.19 10.90
N LYS A 92 1.20 -7.01 11.78
CA LYS A 92 0.64 -7.30 13.10
C LYS A 92 1.36 -6.55 14.23
N VAL A 93 2.36 -5.77 13.91
CA VAL A 93 3.12 -5.02 14.91
C VAL A 93 2.35 -3.76 15.28
N ASN A 94 2.25 -3.51 16.57
CA ASN A 94 1.57 -2.33 17.10
C ASN A 94 2.51 -1.15 17.30
#